data_e5aaba8b31b867b643dcbc6160910e88
#
_entry.id   e5aaba8b31b867b643dcbc6160910e88
#
_cell.length_a   1.000
_cell.length_b   1.000
_cell.length_c   1.000
_cell.angle_alpha   90.00
_cell.angle_beta   90.00
_cell.angle_gamma   90.00
#
_symmetry.space_group_name_H-M   'P 1'
#
loop_
_entity.id
_entity.type
_entity.pdbx_description
1 polymer ?
#
loop_
_entity_poly.entity_id
_entity_poly.type
_entity_poly.pdbx_seq_one_letter_code
_entity_poly.pdbx_strand_id
1 'polypeptide(L)'
;EDLRSRGIMPFIDKASKLNLTNEVDLLSKHPNINYLFLPFDTSQYKPKQKINNTLRISHAPTNRFYKGSKEIIETCRKFERQGKIKFDLIENLPHSLAMARKSKSDIFIDQIGDRGGWGYGMNSVESLSMGICTMTEINDSYNSFIPDHPFIAVTKDTLENKIRELINGKDIVNKYGSNGRNWVQKYHDIKQVSDVLYDYYESIGVKLWFIKFTVGGQ
;
A
#
# COMPACT_ATOMS: atom_id res chain seq x y z
N GLU A 1 -16.95 -18.22 -2.82
CA GLU A 1 -17.68 -19.25 -2.05
C GLU A 1 -17.39 -19.04 -0.57
N ASP A 2 -18.44 -18.91 0.23
CA ASP A 2 -18.33 -18.64 1.66
C ASP A 2 -17.80 -19.89 2.38
N LEU A 3 -16.62 -19.83 2.95
CA LEU A 3 -16.01 -20.91 3.75
C LEU A 3 -16.91 -21.33 4.93
N ARG A 4 -17.80 -20.46 5.40
CA ARG A 4 -18.80 -20.78 6.45
C ARG A 4 -19.80 -21.80 5.95
N SER A 5 -20.27 -21.71 4.69
CA SER A 5 -21.22 -22.66 4.10
C SER A 5 -20.64 -24.06 3.94
N ARG A 6 -19.30 -24.19 3.93
CA ARG A 6 -18.60 -25.47 3.83
C ARG A 6 -18.29 -26.11 5.20
N GLY A 7 -18.68 -25.50 6.31
CA GLY A 7 -18.42 -26.00 7.65
C GLY A 7 -16.94 -25.96 8.09
N ILE A 8 -16.07 -25.28 7.29
CA ILE A 8 -14.63 -25.18 7.58
C ILE A 8 -14.36 -24.14 8.68
N MET A 9 -15.10 -23.02 8.67
CA MET A 9 -14.91 -21.94 9.64
C MET A 9 -15.11 -22.38 11.09
N PRO A 10 -16.16 -23.15 11.47
CA PRO A 10 -16.31 -23.63 12.85
C PRO A 10 -15.15 -24.48 13.33
N PHE A 11 -14.51 -25.24 12.42
CA PHE A 11 -13.31 -26.01 12.75
C PHE A 11 -12.11 -25.11 13.00
N ILE A 12 -11.88 -24.12 12.12
CA ILE A 12 -10.80 -23.13 12.27
C ILE A 12 -10.99 -22.36 13.57
N ASP A 13 -12.19 -21.87 13.84
CA ASP A 13 -12.53 -21.12 15.07
C ASP A 13 -12.25 -21.92 16.33
N LYS A 14 -12.55 -23.22 16.31
CA LYS A 14 -12.31 -24.11 17.46
C LYS A 14 -10.82 -24.43 17.63
N ALA A 15 -10.07 -24.54 16.54
CA ALA A 15 -8.67 -24.95 16.55
C ALA A 15 -7.70 -23.74 16.67
N SER A 16 -8.09 -22.59 16.14
CA SER A 16 -7.25 -21.40 16.10
C SER A 16 -7.37 -20.56 17.38
N LYS A 17 -6.23 -20.24 17.98
CA LYS A 17 -6.16 -19.32 19.13
C LYS A 17 -5.98 -17.86 18.69
N LEU A 18 -5.52 -17.64 17.48
CA LEU A 18 -5.26 -16.31 16.92
C LEU A 18 -5.58 -16.32 15.43
N ASN A 19 -6.40 -15.36 15.01
CA ASN A 19 -6.70 -15.10 13.60
C ASN A 19 -6.21 -13.69 13.25
N LEU A 20 -5.47 -13.58 12.17
CA LEU A 20 -4.91 -12.32 11.70
C LEU A 20 -5.36 -12.02 10.28
N THR A 21 -5.54 -10.75 9.98
CA THR A 21 -5.79 -10.25 8.64
C THR A 21 -5.08 -8.92 8.40
N ASN A 22 -4.73 -8.64 7.17
CA ASN A 22 -4.31 -7.32 6.69
C ASN A 22 -5.39 -6.63 5.84
N GLU A 23 -6.59 -7.21 5.80
CA GLU A 23 -7.74 -6.70 5.05
C GLU A 23 -8.81 -6.19 6.01
N VAL A 24 -9.12 -4.89 5.94
CA VAL A 24 -10.06 -4.22 6.86
C VAL A 24 -11.48 -4.79 6.76
N ASP A 25 -11.92 -5.16 5.57
CA ASP A 25 -13.25 -5.74 5.34
C ASP A 25 -13.44 -7.09 6.02
N LEU A 26 -12.36 -7.85 6.24
CA LEU A 26 -12.42 -9.13 6.94
C LEU A 26 -12.62 -8.97 8.44
N LEU A 27 -12.30 -7.82 9.02
CA LEU A 27 -12.50 -7.59 10.46
C LEU A 27 -13.97 -7.71 10.88
N SER A 28 -14.90 -7.40 9.98
CA SER A 28 -16.34 -7.56 10.23
C SER A 28 -16.86 -8.96 10.01
N LYS A 29 -16.05 -9.87 9.45
CA LYS A 29 -16.48 -11.22 9.06
C LYS A 29 -16.28 -12.26 10.15
N HIS A 30 -15.46 -11.98 11.14
CA HIS A 30 -15.14 -12.91 12.22
C HIS A 30 -14.90 -12.14 13.54
N PRO A 31 -15.50 -12.56 14.67
CA PRO A 31 -15.40 -11.85 15.93
C PRO A 31 -14.00 -11.83 16.55
N ASN A 32 -13.17 -12.84 16.24
CA ASN A 32 -11.84 -13.03 16.82
C ASN A 32 -10.73 -12.83 15.79
N ILE A 33 -10.91 -11.94 14.83
CA ILE A 33 -9.88 -11.60 13.87
C ILE A 33 -9.22 -10.27 14.26
N ASN A 34 -7.90 -10.24 14.23
CA ASN A 34 -7.10 -9.08 14.57
C ASN A 34 -6.40 -8.53 13.32
N TYR A 35 -6.23 -7.23 13.27
CA TYR A 35 -5.56 -6.59 12.16
C TYR A 35 -4.04 -6.59 12.36
N LEU A 36 -3.32 -6.94 11.32
CA LEU A 36 -1.86 -6.83 11.29
C LEU A 36 -1.45 -6.14 9.98
N PHE A 37 -0.70 -5.05 10.07
CA PHE A 37 -0.17 -4.38 8.90
C PHE A 37 0.76 -5.28 8.08
N LEU A 38 0.80 -5.06 6.77
CA LEU A 38 1.73 -5.75 5.86
C LEU A 38 3.17 -5.40 6.25
N PRO A 39 4.03 -6.37 6.62
CA PRO A 39 5.42 -6.08 6.98
C PRO A 39 6.26 -5.73 5.75
N PHE A 40 7.11 -4.72 5.88
CA PHE A 40 8.03 -4.32 4.84
C PHE A 40 9.34 -3.79 5.44
N ASP A 41 10.47 -4.26 4.92
CA ASP A 41 11.78 -3.72 5.33
C ASP A 41 12.02 -2.36 4.66
N THR A 42 11.67 -1.30 5.39
CA THR A 42 11.77 0.07 4.91
C THR A 42 13.22 0.54 4.73
N SER A 43 14.20 -0.17 5.29
CA SER A 43 15.62 0.17 5.17
C SER A 43 16.20 -0.13 3.78
N GLN A 44 15.57 -1.04 3.02
CA GLN A 44 16.05 -1.46 1.70
C GLN A 44 16.05 -0.33 0.66
N TYR A 45 15.23 0.69 0.86
CA TYR A 45 15.07 1.76 -0.12
C TYR A 45 15.30 3.13 0.50
N LYS A 46 16.16 3.92 -0.16
CA LYS A 46 16.32 5.33 0.19
C LYS A 46 15.16 6.15 -0.37
N PRO A 47 14.62 7.10 0.41
CA PRO A 47 13.56 7.96 -0.08
C PRO A 47 14.06 8.85 -1.20
N LYS A 48 13.19 9.13 -2.15
CA LYS A 48 13.48 10.02 -3.27
C LYS A 48 13.73 11.45 -2.75
N GLN A 49 14.83 12.07 -3.19
CA GLN A 49 15.26 13.37 -2.71
C GLN A 49 14.68 14.55 -3.51
N LYS A 50 14.41 14.34 -4.80
CA LYS A 50 13.97 15.42 -5.70
C LYS A 50 12.87 14.96 -6.64
N ILE A 51 11.88 15.82 -6.82
CA ILE A 51 10.83 15.67 -7.83
C ILE A 51 11.41 16.01 -9.21
N ASN A 52 11.06 15.23 -10.22
CA ASN A 52 11.51 15.47 -11.58
C ASN A 52 10.91 16.77 -12.16
N ASN A 53 11.63 17.41 -13.09
CA ASN A 53 11.10 18.59 -13.79
C ASN A 53 9.80 18.29 -14.54
N THR A 54 9.76 17.17 -15.27
CA THR A 54 8.53 16.58 -15.79
C THR A 54 8.17 15.41 -14.90
N LEU A 55 7.00 15.45 -14.24
CA LEU A 55 6.58 14.38 -13.33
C LEU A 55 6.57 13.03 -14.02
N ARG A 56 7.14 12.05 -13.35
CA ARG A 56 7.06 10.65 -13.76
C ARG A 56 5.98 9.95 -12.92
N ILE A 57 4.97 9.46 -13.58
CA ILE A 57 3.87 8.69 -12.99
C ILE A 57 4.07 7.21 -13.36
N SER A 58 3.98 6.31 -12.41
CA SER A 58 4.02 4.87 -12.69
C SER A 58 2.78 4.15 -12.18
N HIS A 59 2.51 3.02 -12.82
CA HIS A 59 1.49 2.05 -12.47
C HIS A 59 2.06 0.65 -12.65
N ALA A 60 1.89 -0.23 -11.65
CA ALA A 60 2.50 -1.56 -11.63
C ALA A 60 1.45 -2.64 -11.27
N PRO A 61 0.49 -2.92 -12.16
CA PRO A 61 -0.58 -3.86 -11.84
C PRO A 61 -0.10 -5.31 -11.91
N THR A 62 -0.47 -6.12 -10.91
CA THR A 62 -0.40 -7.58 -10.98
C THR A 62 -1.56 -8.16 -11.79
N ASN A 63 -2.70 -7.49 -11.76
CA ASN A 63 -3.87 -7.81 -12.57
C ASN A 63 -4.56 -6.50 -12.99
N ARG A 64 -4.61 -6.27 -14.30
CA ARG A 64 -5.16 -5.01 -14.86
C ARG A 64 -6.61 -4.77 -14.54
N PHE A 65 -7.43 -5.82 -14.46
CA PHE A 65 -8.86 -5.68 -14.18
C PHE A 65 -9.08 -5.18 -12.75
N TYR A 66 -8.51 -5.88 -11.77
CA TYR A 66 -8.66 -5.51 -10.35
C TYR A 66 -8.05 -4.16 -10.00
N LYS A 67 -7.00 -3.77 -10.73
CA LYS A 67 -6.31 -2.49 -10.49
C LYS A 67 -6.91 -1.30 -11.26
N GLY A 68 -7.97 -1.49 -12.05
CA GLY A 68 -8.55 -0.42 -12.88
C GLY A 68 -7.56 0.16 -13.89
N SER A 69 -6.65 -0.70 -14.40
CA SER A 69 -5.52 -0.26 -15.22
C SER A 69 -5.94 0.39 -16.53
N LYS A 70 -7.10 0.03 -17.09
CA LYS A 70 -7.58 0.64 -18.34
C LYS A 70 -7.71 2.14 -18.18
N GLU A 71 -8.44 2.56 -17.19
CA GLU A 71 -8.73 3.97 -16.91
C GLU A 71 -7.45 4.75 -16.51
N ILE A 72 -6.57 4.11 -15.71
CA ILE A 72 -5.28 4.70 -15.32
C ILE A 72 -4.39 4.92 -16.56
N ILE A 73 -4.24 3.91 -17.41
CA ILE A 73 -3.39 3.98 -18.61
C ILE A 73 -3.93 5.00 -19.59
N GLU A 74 -5.24 5.00 -19.88
CA GLU A 74 -5.86 5.95 -20.80
C GLU A 74 -5.64 7.39 -20.34
N THR A 75 -5.87 7.66 -19.04
CA THR A 75 -5.69 8.99 -18.45
C THR A 75 -4.22 9.42 -18.48
N CYS A 76 -3.29 8.58 -18.03
CA CYS A 76 -1.88 8.92 -18.01
C CYS A 76 -1.31 9.10 -19.42
N ARG A 77 -1.67 8.27 -20.39
CA ARG A 77 -1.25 8.41 -21.79
C ARG A 77 -1.79 9.71 -22.45
N LYS A 78 -2.98 10.16 -22.05
CA LYS A 78 -3.50 11.48 -22.48
C LYS A 78 -2.58 12.62 -22.05
N PHE A 79 -2.14 12.67 -20.79
CA PHE A 79 -1.21 13.69 -20.30
C PHE A 79 0.21 13.53 -20.87
N GLU A 80 0.65 12.31 -21.08
CA GLU A 80 1.96 12.05 -21.70
C GLU A 80 2.02 12.57 -23.15
N ARG A 81 0.98 12.31 -23.96
CA ARG A 81 0.89 12.86 -25.34
C ARG A 81 0.88 14.38 -25.37
N GLN A 82 0.43 15.04 -24.28
CA GLN A 82 0.50 16.48 -24.12
C GLN A 82 1.87 16.98 -23.63
N GLY A 83 2.84 16.08 -23.42
CA GLY A 83 4.16 16.40 -22.89
C GLY A 83 4.18 16.82 -21.41
N LYS A 84 3.07 16.64 -20.67
CA LYS A 84 2.93 17.11 -19.29
C LYS A 84 3.51 16.18 -18.24
N ILE A 85 3.57 14.88 -18.55
CA ILE A 85 4.14 13.84 -17.67
C ILE A 85 4.95 12.85 -18.51
N LYS A 86 5.71 11.98 -17.80
CA LYS A 86 6.24 10.72 -18.33
C LYS A 86 5.50 9.59 -17.65
N PHE A 87 4.89 8.69 -18.40
CA PHE A 87 4.16 7.55 -17.87
C PHE A 87 4.96 6.26 -18.01
N ASP A 88 5.08 5.53 -16.91
CA ASP A 88 5.79 4.25 -16.83
C ASP A 88 4.84 3.13 -16.38
N LEU A 89 4.41 2.29 -17.34
CA LEU A 89 3.65 1.08 -17.05
C LEU A 89 4.65 -0.05 -16.78
N ILE A 90 4.63 -0.57 -15.55
CA ILE A 90 5.59 -1.56 -15.06
C ILE A 90 4.87 -2.91 -14.97
N GLU A 91 5.12 -3.79 -15.92
CA GLU A 91 4.49 -5.11 -16.02
C GLU A 91 5.50 -6.16 -16.51
N ASN A 92 5.24 -7.42 -16.18
CA ASN A 92 5.99 -8.58 -16.68
C ASN A 92 7.50 -8.49 -16.44
N LEU A 93 7.89 -7.94 -15.28
CA LEU A 93 9.28 -7.80 -14.87
C LEU A 93 9.55 -8.57 -13.58
N PRO A 94 10.76 -9.08 -13.39
CA PRO A 94 11.23 -9.50 -12.08
C PRO A 94 11.06 -8.39 -11.06
N HIS A 95 10.72 -8.73 -9.81
CA HIS A 95 10.41 -7.77 -8.75
C HIS A 95 11.52 -6.70 -8.58
N SER A 96 12.80 -7.10 -8.58
CA SER A 96 13.93 -6.17 -8.45
C SER A 96 13.96 -5.10 -9.55
N LEU A 97 13.67 -5.48 -10.80
CA LEU A 97 13.60 -4.55 -11.92
C LEU A 97 12.35 -3.66 -11.84
N ALA A 98 11.20 -4.21 -11.40
CA ALA A 98 9.99 -3.43 -11.16
C ALA A 98 10.24 -2.35 -10.09
N MET A 99 10.90 -2.71 -8.99
CA MET A 99 11.27 -1.77 -7.93
C MET A 99 12.26 -0.70 -8.41
N ALA A 100 13.27 -1.08 -9.19
CA ALA A 100 14.22 -0.13 -9.78
C ALA A 100 13.57 0.87 -10.75
N ARG A 101 12.50 0.46 -11.46
CA ARG A 101 11.70 1.38 -12.28
C ARG A 101 10.80 2.26 -11.43
N LYS A 102 10.09 1.66 -10.46
CA LYS A 102 9.20 2.36 -9.54
C LYS A 102 9.92 3.46 -8.78
N SER A 103 11.15 3.22 -8.31
CA SER A 103 11.96 4.21 -7.57
C SER A 103 12.27 5.50 -8.32
N LYS A 104 12.12 5.51 -9.66
CA LYS A 104 12.32 6.71 -10.50
C LYS A 104 11.07 7.58 -10.57
N SER A 105 9.93 7.12 -10.06
CA SER A 105 8.65 7.81 -10.15
C SER A 105 8.53 8.92 -9.12
N ASP A 106 7.73 9.92 -9.42
CA ASP A 106 7.31 10.97 -8.49
C ASP A 106 5.96 10.64 -7.88
N ILE A 107 5.12 9.99 -8.70
CA ILE A 107 3.77 9.58 -8.33
C ILE A 107 3.60 8.11 -8.73
N PHE A 108 2.99 7.34 -7.86
CA PHE A 108 2.56 5.97 -8.11
C PHE A 108 1.03 5.88 -8.01
N ILE A 109 0.39 5.24 -8.98
CA ILE A 109 -1.05 4.97 -8.93
C ILE A 109 -1.21 3.47 -8.73
N ASP A 110 -1.78 3.07 -7.57
CA ASP A 110 -1.96 1.65 -7.25
C ASP A 110 -3.20 1.09 -7.91
N GLN A 111 -4.38 1.57 -7.54
CA GLN A 111 -5.64 1.04 -8.04
C GLN A 111 -6.77 2.06 -8.01
N ILE A 112 -7.77 1.83 -8.89
CA ILE A 112 -9.04 2.55 -8.91
C ILE A 112 -10.16 1.58 -9.34
N GLY A 113 -11.40 1.88 -8.95
CA GLY A 113 -12.59 1.17 -9.42
C GLY A 113 -13.13 0.12 -8.46
N ASP A 114 -12.56 -0.01 -7.26
CA ASP A 114 -13.04 -0.89 -6.15
C ASP A 114 -13.49 -2.29 -6.61
N ARG A 115 -12.62 -2.98 -7.38
CA ARG A 115 -12.93 -4.27 -8.01
C ARG A 115 -12.40 -5.48 -7.24
N GLY A 116 -12.32 -5.40 -5.92
CA GLY A 116 -11.86 -6.50 -5.04
C GLY A 116 -10.51 -6.28 -4.40
N GLY A 117 -10.06 -5.03 -4.32
CA GLY A 117 -8.92 -4.62 -3.54
C GLY A 117 -9.32 -3.41 -2.70
N TRP A 118 -9.57 -3.64 -1.44
CA TRP A 118 -10.05 -2.63 -0.51
C TRP A 118 -8.88 -1.74 -0.06
N GLY A 119 -8.75 -0.55 -0.64
CA GLY A 119 -7.78 0.44 -0.22
C GLY A 119 -6.41 0.30 -0.87
N TYR A 120 -5.46 -0.37 -0.25
CA TYR A 120 -4.08 -0.45 -0.75
C TYR A 120 -3.44 -1.83 -0.49
N GLY A 121 -2.39 -2.13 -1.24
CA GLY A 121 -1.64 -3.37 -1.10
C GLY A 121 -0.12 -3.14 -1.01
N MET A 122 0.65 -4.21 -1.11
CA MET A 122 2.13 -4.17 -1.03
C MET A 122 2.74 -3.19 -2.03
N ASN A 123 2.18 -3.04 -3.22
CA ASN A 123 2.63 -2.06 -4.22
C ASN A 123 2.62 -0.61 -3.68
N SER A 124 1.59 -0.27 -2.89
CA SER A 124 1.49 1.03 -2.23
C SER A 124 2.54 1.17 -1.11
N VAL A 125 2.71 0.14 -0.28
CA VAL A 125 3.71 0.13 0.80
C VAL A 125 5.12 0.33 0.23
N GLU A 126 5.44 -0.37 -0.85
CA GLU A 126 6.70 -0.22 -1.59
C GLU A 126 6.92 1.21 -2.09
N SER A 127 5.91 1.80 -2.74
CA SER A 127 6.04 3.16 -3.29
C SER A 127 6.18 4.20 -2.18
N LEU A 128 5.38 4.10 -1.11
CA LEU A 128 5.49 4.98 0.05
C LEU A 128 6.85 4.83 0.76
N SER A 129 7.39 3.60 0.84
CA SER A 129 8.72 3.36 1.43
C SER A 129 9.84 4.08 0.67
N MET A 130 9.65 4.33 -0.62
CA MET A 130 10.56 5.12 -1.47
C MET A 130 10.29 6.64 -1.41
N GLY A 131 9.36 7.09 -0.58
CA GLY A 131 8.97 8.50 -0.53
C GLY A 131 8.23 8.97 -1.78
N ILE A 132 7.54 8.08 -2.47
CA ILE A 132 6.78 8.37 -3.68
C ILE A 132 5.34 8.72 -3.31
N CYS A 133 4.83 9.82 -3.83
CA CYS A 133 3.43 10.19 -3.67
C CYS A 133 2.53 9.10 -4.26
N THR A 134 1.67 8.52 -3.44
CA THR A 134 0.86 7.36 -3.85
C THR A 134 -0.62 7.71 -3.91
N MET A 135 -1.23 7.39 -5.05
CA MET A 135 -2.65 7.56 -5.31
C MET A 135 -3.33 6.20 -5.34
N THR A 136 -4.47 6.08 -4.70
CA THR A 136 -5.29 4.86 -4.71
C THR A 136 -6.74 5.18 -4.38
N GLU A 137 -7.66 4.30 -4.76
CA GLU A 137 -9.04 4.41 -4.29
C GLU A 137 -9.13 3.90 -2.86
N ILE A 138 -9.61 4.76 -1.96
CA ILE A 138 -9.82 4.47 -0.55
C ILE A 138 -11.31 4.65 -0.27
N ASN A 139 -11.96 3.65 0.26
CA ASN A 139 -13.35 3.72 0.67
C ASN A 139 -13.50 4.23 2.12
N ASP A 140 -14.74 4.51 2.52
CA ASP A 140 -15.05 5.08 3.83
C ASP A 140 -14.65 4.17 5.00
N SER A 141 -14.69 2.85 4.82
CA SER A 141 -14.27 1.88 5.84
C SER A 141 -12.77 2.01 6.13
N TYR A 142 -11.94 2.13 5.09
CA TYR A 142 -10.51 2.38 5.24
C TYR A 142 -10.22 3.77 5.83
N ASN A 143 -10.90 4.81 5.35
CA ASN A 143 -10.76 6.15 5.89
C ASN A 143 -11.05 6.21 7.39
N SER A 144 -12.08 5.48 7.84
CA SER A 144 -12.47 5.42 9.24
C SER A 144 -11.49 4.60 10.08
N PHE A 145 -10.96 3.51 9.53
CA PHE A 145 -10.07 2.60 10.24
C PHE A 145 -8.63 3.12 10.31
N ILE A 146 -8.13 3.76 9.25
CA ILE A 146 -6.77 4.32 9.16
C ILE A 146 -6.85 5.81 8.75
N PRO A 147 -7.34 6.70 9.63
CA PRO A 147 -7.62 8.09 9.27
C PRO A 147 -6.37 8.93 8.98
N ASP A 148 -5.19 8.49 9.41
CA ASP A 148 -3.91 9.16 9.18
C ASP A 148 -3.16 8.64 7.95
N HIS A 149 -3.81 7.89 7.07
CA HIS A 149 -3.17 7.37 5.87
C HIS A 149 -2.68 8.50 4.93
N PRO A 150 -1.52 8.31 4.27
CA PRO A 150 -0.90 9.35 3.45
C PRO A 150 -1.34 9.32 1.97
N PHE A 151 -2.34 8.52 1.62
CA PHE A 151 -2.74 8.36 0.23
C PHE A 151 -3.49 9.60 -0.30
N ILE A 152 -3.26 9.92 -1.56
CA ILE A 152 -4.18 10.78 -2.30
C ILE A 152 -5.32 9.89 -2.79
N ALA A 153 -6.49 10.05 -2.19
CA ALA A 153 -7.68 9.31 -2.58
C ALA A 153 -8.15 9.75 -3.97
N VAL A 154 -8.37 8.79 -4.86
CA VAL A 154 -8.84 9.01 -6.23
C VAL A 154 -9.84 7.93 -6.64
N THR A 155 -10.80 8.33 -7.44
CA THR A 155 -11.73 7.44 -8.13
C THR A 155 -11.52 7.56 -9.64
N LYS A 156 -12.22 6.74 -10.42
CA LYS A 156 -12.25 6.87 -11.87
C LYS A 156 -12.60 8.30 -12.31
N ASP A 157 -13.55 8.95 -11.64
CA ASP A 157 -14.06 10.26 -12.04
C ASP A 157 -13.16 11.41 -11.59
N THR A 158 -12.37 11.23 -10.55
CA THR A 158 -11.50 12.28 -9.98
C THR A 158 -10.04 12.18 -10.43
N LEU A 159 -9.61 11.06 -10.99
CA LEU A 159 -8.22 10.78 -11.34
C LEU A 159 -7.61 11.85 -12.26
N GLU A 160 -8.31 12.22 -13.34
CA GLU A 160 -7.80 13.19 -14.30
C GLU A 160 -7.58 14.57 -13.65
N ASN A 161 -8.53 15.04 -12.86
CA ASN A 161 -8.44 16.33 -12.18
C ASN A 161 -7.31 16.33 -11.15
N LYS A 162 -7.15 15.22 -10.42
CA LYS A 162 -6.09 15.10 -9.43
C LYS A 162 -4.70 15.06 -10.06
N ILE A 163 -4.51 14.37 -11.18
CA ILE A 163 -3.24 14.43 -11.94
C ILE A 163 -2.95 15.87 -12.41
N ARG A 164 -3.96 16.59 -12.91
CA ARG A 164 -3.82 17.99 -13.33
C ARG A 164 -3.40 18.91 -12.19
N GLU A 165 -3.97 18.72 -11.00
CA GLU A 165 -3.60 19.45 -9.78
C GLU A 165 -2.12 19.20 -9.42
N LEU A 166 -1.70 17.92 -9.40
CA LEU A 166 -0.34 17.56 -9.03
C LEU A 166 0.74 18.00 -10.03
N ILE A 167 0.41 18.09 -11.31
CA ILE A 167 1.31 18.65 -12.34
C ILE A 167 1.69 20.10 -11.97
N ASN A 168 0.75 20.87 -11.44
CA ASN A 168 0.96 22.26 -11.05
C ASN A 168 1.44 22.44 -9.61
N GLY A 169 1.35 21.38 -8.78
CA GLY A 169 1.63 21.41 -7.34
C GLY A 169 2.74 20.45 -6.92
N LYS A 170 3.97 20.61 -7.40
CA LYS A 170 5.09 19.71 -7.06
C LYS A 170 5.40 19.64 -5.56
N ASP A 171 5.18 20.73 -4.84
CA ASP A 171 5.36 20.76 -3.38
C ASP A 171 4.37 19.81 -2.68
N ILE A 172 3.15 19.68 -3.23
CA ILE A 172 2.15 18.72 -2.76
C ILE A 172 2.68 17.30 -2.98
N VAL A 173 3.22 16.98 -4.15
CA VAL A 173 3.80 15.67 -4.46
C VAL A 173 4.91 15.32 -3.45
N ASN A 174 5.81 16.27 -3.18
CA ASN A 174 6.90 16.07 -2.23
C ASN A 174 6.38 15.85 -0.79
N LYS A 175 5.41 16.66 -0.37
CA LYS A 175 4.78 16.55 0.96
C LYS A 175 4.12 15.17 1.16
N TYR A 176 3.32 14.71 0.20
CA TYR A 176 2.67 13.39 0.28
C TYR A 176 3.69 12.24 0.24
N GLY A 177 4.74 12.36 -0.55
CA GLY A 177 5.84 11.37 -0.56
C GLY A 177 6.55 11.27 0.79
N SER A 178 6.89 12.40 1.40
CA SER A 178 7.56 12.44 2.72
C SER A 178 6.65 11.90 3.83
N ASN A 179 5.39 12.34 3.86
CA ASN A 179 4.40 11.83 4.81
C ASN A 179 4.18 10.32 4.64
N GLY A 180 4.15 9.85 3.39
CA GLY A 180 4.03 8.44 3.06
C GLY A 180 5.16 7.60 3.63
N ARG A 181 6.39 8.06 3.48
CA ARG A 181 7.58 7.40 4.05
C ARG A 181 7.48 7.29 5.58
N ASN A 182 7.14 8.37 6.26
CA ASN A 182 7.00 8.38 7.71
C ASN A 182 5.89 7.43 8.18
N TRP A 183 4.78 7.41 7.47
CA TRP A 183 3.64 6.55 7.78
C TRP A 183 4.00 5.06 7.62
N VAL A 184 4.66 4.68 6.52
CA VAL A 184 5.11 3.29 6.30
C VAL A 184 6.13 2.87 7.36
N GLN A 185 7.05 3.75 7.75
CA GLN A 185 7.99 3.45 8.84
C GLN A 185 7.29 3.24 10.19
N LYS A 186 6.19 3.95 10.43
CA LYS A 186 5.43 3.84 11.67
C LYS A 186 4.59 2.55 11.73
N TYR A 187 3.98 2.15 10.61
CA TYR A 187 2.96 1.10 10.62
C TYR A 187 3.37 -0.19 9.90
N HIS A 188 4.23 -0.11 8.90
CA HIS A 188 4.59 -1.23 8.03
C HIS A 188 6.04 -1.69 8.18
N ASP A 189 6.89 -0.91 8.90
CA ASP A 189 8.26 -1.36 9.11
C ASP A 189 8.27 -2.74 9.76
N ILE A 190 9.09 -3.65 9.22
CA ILE A 190 9.13 -5.05 9.64
C ILE A 190 9.33 -5.19 11.15
N LYS A 191 10.09 -4.29 11.77
CA LYS A 191 10.30 -4.28 13.22
C LYS A 191 8.99 -3.98 13.96
N GLN A 192 8.29 -2.91 13.55
CA GLN A 192 7.03 -2.52 14.18
C GLN A 192 5.97 -3.60 14.05
N VAL A 193 5.83 -4.18 12.85
CA VAL A 193 4.87 -5.25 12.60
C VAL A 193 5.24 -6.52 13.38
N SER A 194 6.53 -6.83 13.51
CA SER A 194 7.00 -7.97 14.31
C SER A 194 6.71 -7.79 15.79
N ASP A 195 6.91 -6.58 16.32
CA ASP A 195 6.61 -6.29 17.73
C ASP A 195 5.10 -6.51 18.02
N VAL A 196 4.21 -6.01 17.15
CA VAL A 196 2.76 -6.25 17.26
C VAL A 196 2.41 -7.75 17.15
N LEU A 197 3.07 -8.47 16.24
CA LEU A 197 2.87 -9.92 16.10
C LEU A 197 3.31 -10.68 17.35
N TYR A 198 4.40 -10.25 17.99
CA TYR A 198 4.86 -10.83 19.26
C TYR A 198 3.86 -10.60 20.39
N ASP A 199 3.30 -9.39 20.48
CA ASP A 199 2.26 -9.08 21.48
C ASP A 199 1.03 -9.98 21.29
N TYR A 200 0.62 -10.24 20.04
CA TYR A 200 -0.46 -11.20 19.76
C TYR A 200 -0.11 -12.62 20.19
N TYR A 201 1.11 -13.11 19.95
CA TYR A 201 1.54 -14.44 20.40
C TYR A 201 1.59 -14.52 21.92
N GLU A 202 2.10 -13.52 22.61
CA GLU A 202 2.11 -13.48 24.08
C GLU A 202 0.69 -13.51 24.65
N SER A 203 -0.26 -12.79 24.02
CA SER A 203 -1.66 -12.75 24.47
C SER A 203 -2.36 -14.11 24.46
N ILE A 204 -1.90 -15.05 23.62
CA ILE A 204 -2.42 -16.42 23.55
C ILE A 204 -1.55 -17.44 24.31
N GLY A 205 -0.57 -16.97 25.12
CA GLY A 205 0.29 -17.78 25.96
C GLY A 205 1.49 -18.44 25.27
N VAL A 206 1.83 -18.00 24.05
CA VAL A 206 3.06 -18.43 23.37
C VAL A 206 4.23 -17.67 23.95
N LYS A 207 5.12 -18.36 24.65
CA LYS A 207 6.36 -17.77 25.15
C LYS A 207 7.42 -17.89 24.07
N LEU A 208 7.78 -16.77 23.46
CA LEU A 208 8.87 -16.69 22.50
C LEU A 208 10.20 -16.58 23.25
N TRP A 209 10.85 -17.71 23.49
CA TRP A 209 12.14 -17.78 24.21
C TRP A 209 13.32 -17.20 23.43
N PHE A 210 13.14 -16.83 22.17
CA PHE A 210 14.18 -16.29 21.32
C PHE A 210 13.68 -15.06 20.56
N ILE A 211 14.52 -14.03 20.61
CA ILE A 211 14.55 -12.87 19.74
C ILE A 211 13.75 -11.65 20.25
N LYS A 212 14.06 -11.13 21.42
CA LYS A 212 14.23 -9.69 21.48
C LYS A 212 15.59 -9.40 20.86
N PHE A 213 15.63 -9.05 19.60
CA PHE A 213 16.79 -8.39 19.03
C PHE A 213 16.89 -7.02 19.72
N THR A 214 17.56 -6.98 20.84
CA THR A 214 18.17 -5.75 21.32
C THR A 214 19.20 -5.39 20.26
N VAL A 215 18.82 -4.54 19.32
CA VAL A 215 19.81 -3.73 18.61
C VAL A 215 20.33 -2.77 19.66
N GLY A 216 21.35 -3.26 20.41
CA GLY A 216 22.17 -2.46 21.28
C GLY A 216 22.83 -1.41 20.41
N GLY A 217 22.70 -0.17 20.83
CA GLY A 217 23.41 0.92 20.22
C GLY A 217 24.93 0.73 20.29
N GLN A 218 25.58 1.15 19.25
CA GLN A 218 26.80 2.02 19.27
C GLN A 218 26.79 2.82 17.97
#